data_8c98eb188b0fe41d877ec28f684d7de9
#
_entry.id   8c98eb188b0fe41d877ec28f684d7de9
#
_cell.length_a   1.000
_cell.length_b   1.000
_cell.length_c   1.000
_cell.angle_alpha   90.00
_cell.angle_beta   90.00
_cell.angle_gamma   90.00
#
_symmetry.space_group_name_H-M   'P 1'
#
loop_
_entity.id
_entity.type
_entity.pdbx_description
1 polymer ?
#
loop_
_entity_poly.entity_id
_entity_poly.type
_entity_poly.pdbx_seq_one_letter_code
_entity_poly.pdbx_strand_id
1 'polypeptide(L)'
;FQNDAVSPVNNVFDLATDADGRWAVEKFKSLMFQIEIEANEIAKETRRGKGNFLVCSSNIASALAAAGALDYAPALATNLQVDDTGNTFAGVLNGRTKVYIDPYALTDYVTVGYRGTNPYDAGMFYCPYVPLTMVRAVDEATFQPKIAFKTRYGMQQNPFVGTATGVGTVNTNPYFRNFSVANINVAG
;
A
#
# COMPACT_ATOMS: atom_id res chain seq x y z
N PHE A 1 -2.76 8.47 8.63
CA PHE A 1 -2.53 9.03 7.31
C PHE A 1 -3.40 8.38 6.22
N GLN A 2 -4.03 7.27 6.50
CA GLN A 2 -4.92 6.56 5.59
C GLN A 2 -6.36 6.98 5.86
N ASN A 3 -7.17 6.98 4.83
CA ASN A 3 -8.61 7.06 4.94
C ASN A 3 -9.16 5.63 4.80
N ASP A 4 -9.79 5.12 5.84
CA ASP A 4 -10.37 3.79 5.79
C ASP A 4 -11.53 3.77 4.81
N ALA A 5 -11.63 2.73 4.02
CA ALA A 5 -12.74 2.55 3.11
C ALA A 5 -14.06 2.46 3.91
N VAL A 6 -15.04 3.26 3.51
CA VAL A 6 -16.36 3.23 4.15
C VAL A 6 -17.18 2.03 3.67
N SER A 7 -16.86 1.55 2.51
CA SER A 7 -17.43 0.36 1.91
C SER A 7 -16.27 -0.57 1.50
N PRO A 8 -16.31 -1.78 1.86
CA PRO A 8 -17.37 -2.59 2.47
C PRO A 8 -17.57 -2.33 3.98
N VAL A 9 -18.63 -2.90 4.52
CA VAL A 9 -19.02 -2.72 5.93
C VAL A 9 -17.84 -2.98 6.86
N ASN A 10 -17.58 -2.04 7.79
CA ASN A 10 -16.48 -2.09 8.74
C ASN A 10 -15.06 -2.13 8.13
N ASN A 11 -14.87 -1.60 6.94
CA ASN A 11 -13.57 -1.61 6.24
C ASN A 11 -13.01 -3.02 5.98
N VAL A 12 -13.86 -4.03 5.97
CA VAL A 12 -13.52 -5.42 5.73
C VAL A 12 -14.24 -5.92 4.49
N PHE A 13 -13.48 -6.33 3.48
CA PHE A 13 -14.01 -7.02 2.32
C PHE A 13 -13.98 -8.53 2.58
N ASP A 14 -15.14 -9.15 2.65
CA ASP A 14 -15.28 -10.57 2.94
C ASP A 14 -15.50 -11.36 1.64
N LEU A 15 -14.51 -12.17 1.28
CA LEU A 15 -14.59 -13.03 0.10
C LEU A 15 -15.58 -14.21 0.28
N ALA A 16 -15.98 -14.52 1.52
CA ALA A 16 -16.92 -15.60 1.78
C ALA A 16 -18.37 -15.22 1.46
N THR A 17 -18.73 -13.94 1.57
CA THR A 17 -20.09 -13.47 1.26
C THR A 17 -20.46 -13.60 -0.22
N ASP A 18 -19.47 -13.74 -1.10
CA ASP A 18 -19.67 -14.01 -2.54
C ASP A 18 -19.60 -15.51 -2.87
N ALA A 19 -19.88 -16.36 -1.88
CA ALA A 19 -19.63 -17.82 -1.93
C ALA A 19 -20.74 -18.66 -2.55
N ASP A 20 -21.51 -18.14 -3.48
CA ASP A 20 -22.62 -18.84 -4.16
C ASP A 20 -22.16 -19.97 -5.11
N GLY A 21 -21.25 -20.82 -4.66
CA GLY A 21 -20.77 -21.96 -5.45
C GLY A 21 -19.90 -21.58 -6.65
N ARG A 22 -19.47 -20.34 -6.73
CA ARG A 22 -18.60 -19.85 -7.80
C ARG A 22 -17.15 -20.28 -7.61
N TRP A 23 -16.43 -20.42 -8.69
CA TRP A 23 -15.02 -20.75 -8.69
C TRP A 23 -14.20 -19.64 -7.98
N ALA A 24 -13.13 -20.03 -7.29
CA ALA A 24 -12.26 -19.12 -6.55
C ALA A 24 -11.77 -17.92 -7.39
N VAL A 25 -11.53 -18.14 -8.68
CA VAL A 25 -11.10 -17.08 -9.61
C VAL A 25 -12.14 -15.99 -9.79
N GLU A 26 -13.44 -16.30 -9.73
CA GLU A 26 -14.49 -15.30 -9.84
C GLU A 26 -14.59 -14.44 -8.58
N LYS A 27 -14.32 -15.03 -7.42
CA LYS A 27 -14.25 -14.30 -6.14
C LYS A 27 -13.13 -13.26 -6.15
N PHE A 28 -11.98 -13.60 -6.73
CA PHE A 28 -10.87 -12.66 -6.84
C PHE A 28 -11.14 -11.52 -7.83
N LYS A 29 -12.02 -11.71 -8.80
CA LYS A 29 -12.48 -10.63 -9.68
C LYS A 29 -13.34 -9.61 -8.93
N SER A 30 -14.13 -10.04 -7.95
CA SER A 30 -14.89 -9.10 -7.12
C SER A 30 -13.96 -8.23 -6.24
N LEU A 31 -12.88 -8.80 -5.72
CA LEU A 31 -11.84 -8.05 -5.02
C LEU A 31 -11.19 -6.99 -5.94
N MET A 32 -10.91 -7.35 -7.18
CA MET A 32 -10.37 -6.40 -8.16
C MET A 32 -11.36 -5.26 -8.44
N PHE A 33 -12.65 -5.57 -8.53
CA PHE A 33 -13.69 -4.56 -8.70
C PHE A 33 -13.79 -3.62 -7.50
N GLN A 34 -13.65 -4.15 -6.27
CA GLN A 34 -13.62 -3.32 -5.06
C GLN A 34 -12.42 -2.37 -5.06
N ILE A 35 -11.24 -2.85 -5.43
CA ILE A 35 -10.04 -2.00 -5.59
C ILE A 35 -10.31 -0.85 -6.56
N GLU A 36 -11.00 -1.16 -7.65
CA GLU A 36 -11.34 -0.16 -8.66
C GLU A 36 -12.35 0.87 -8.14
N ILE A 37 -13.32 0.46 -7.32
CA ILE A 37 -14.26 1.36 -6.64
C ILE A 37 -13.50 2.32 -5.73
N GLU A 38 -12.62 1.81 -4.88
CA GLU A 38 -11.84 2.65 -3.95
C GLU A 38 -10.93 3.63 -4.70
N ALA A 39 -10.34 3.20 -5.81
CA ALA A 39 -9.56 4.09 -6.67
C ALA A 39 -10.43 5.22 -7.28
N ASN A 40 -11.68 4.92 -7.64
CA ASN A 40 -12.61 5.93 -8.16
C ASN A 40 -13.08 6.89 -7.05
N GLU A 41 -13.27 6.41 -5.83
CA GLU A 41 -13.62 7.27 -4.69
C GLU A 41 -12.50 8.29 -4.41
N ILE A 42 -11.22 7.87 -4.48
CA ILE A 42 -10.09 8.81 -4.40
C ILE A 42 -10.22 9.90 -5.47
N ALA A 43 -10.59 9.55 -6.70
CA ALA A 43 -10.77 10.53 -7.77
C ALA A 43 -11.90 11.51 -7.49
N LYS A 44 -13.01 11.04 -6.92
CA LYS A 44 -14.17 11.88 -6.57
C LYS A 44 -13.85 12.85 -5.44
N GLU A 45 -13.14 12.39 -4.42
CA GLU A 45 -12.79 13.20 -3.27
C GLU A 45 -11.68 14.21 -3.57
N THR A 46 -10.60 13.76 -4.20
CA THR A 46 -9.46 14.62 -4.50
C THR A 46 -9.68 15.51 -5.72
N ARG A 47 -10.50 15.07 -6.68
CA ARG A 47 -10.70 15.70 -8.00
C ARG A 47 -9.40 15.93 -8.77
N ARG A 48 -8.35 15.18 -8.45
CA ARG A 48 -7.03 15.27 -9.07
C ARG A 48 -6.72 14.09 -9.96
N GLY A 49 -7.17 12.91 -9.59
CA GLY A 49 -6.94 11.70 -10.38
C GLY A 49 -7.32 10.45 -9.60
N LYS A 50 -7.49 9.37 -10.34
CA LYS A 50 -7.79 8.05 -9.83
C LYS A 50 -6.56 7.45 -9.15
N GLY A 51 -6.79 6.60 -8.14
CA GLY A 51 -5.72 5.83 -7.52
C GLY A 51 -4.83 5.12 -8.55
N ASN A 52 -3.53 5.28 -8.43
CA ASN A 52 -2.56 4.80 -9.42
C ASN A 52 -1.52 3.84 -8.85
N PHE A 53 -1.55 3.59 -7.55
CA PHE A 53 -0.76 2.54 -6.93
C PHE A 53 -1.53 1.80 -5.85
N LEU A 54 -1.10 0.59 -5.59
CA LEU A 54 -1.67 -0.35 -4.64
C LEU A 54 -0.55 -0.92 -3.78
N VAL A 55 -0.77 -0.98 -2.48
CA VAL A 55 0.07 -1.73 -1.55
C VAL A 55 -0.79 -2.84 -0.93
N CYS A 56 -0.33 -4.07 -0.98
CA CYS A 56 -1.09 -5.20 -0.47
C CYS A 56 -0.19 -6.26 0.17
N SER A 57 -0.79 -7.18 0.93
CA SER A 57 -0.10 -8.36 1.44
C SER A 57 0.28 -9.33 0.31
N SER A 58 1.20 -10.24 0.58
CA SER A 58 1.65 -11.26 -0.39
C SER A 58 0.52 -12.20 -0.82
N ASN A 59 -0.40 -12.54 0.10
CA ASN A 59 -1.55 -13.41 -0.20
C ASN A 59 -2.49 -12.77 -1.22
N ILE A 60 -2.75 -11.48 -1.05
CA ILE A 60 -3.60 -10.71 -1.98
C ILE A 60 -2.94 -10.58 -3.34
N ALA A 61 -1.62 -10.33 -3.39
CA ALA A 61 -0.90 -10.29 -4.65
C ALA A 61 -1.01 -11.63 -5.41
N SER A 62 -0.89 -12.75 -4.69
CA SER A 62 -1.07 -14.09 -5.27
C SER A 62 -2.49 -14.31 -5.77
N ALA A 63 -3.50 -13.84 -5.05
CA ALA A 63 -4.90 -13.91 -5.46
C ALA A 63 -5.17 -13.08 -6.73
N LEU A 64 -4.63 -11.88 -6.82
CA LEU A 64 -4.72 -11.03 -8.01
C LEU A 64 -4.01 -11.65 -9.22
N ALA A 65 -2.88 -12.30 -9.00
CA ALA A 65 -2.18 -13.04 -10.04
C ALA A 65 -3.01 -14.25 -10.53
N ALA A 66 -3.60 -15.01 -9.63
CA ALA A 66 -4.48 -16.14 -9.96
C ALA A 66 -5.74 -15.69 -10.73
N ALA A 67 -6.24 -14.49 -10.47
CA ALA A 67 -7.34 -13.91 -11.24
C ALA A 67 -6.95 -13.52 -12.68
N GLY A 68 -5.67 -13.61 -13.03
CA GLY A 68 -5.16 -13.23 -14.35
C GLY A 68 -5.19 -11.71 -14.60
N ALA A 69 -5.32 -10.92 -13.56
CA ALA A 69 -5.46 -9.47 -13.63
C ALA A 69 -4.14 -8.72 -13.39
N LEU A 70 -3.19 -9.38 -12.73
CA LEU A 70 -1.88 -8.83 -12.46
C LEU A 70 -0.92 -9.20 -13.59
N ASP A 71 -0.58 -8.21 -14.40
CA ASP A 71 0.53 -8.34 -15.31
C ASP A 71 1.82 -8.18 -14.50
N TYR A 72 2.48 -9.30 -14.23
CA TYR A 72 3.82 -9.25 -13.66
C TYR A 72 4.70 -8.38 -14.55
N ALA A 73 5.49 -7.50 -13.93
CA ALA A 73 6.48 -6.73 -14.66
C ALA A 73 7.23 -7.70 -15.57
N PRO A 74 7.15 -7.54 -16.89
CA PRO A 74 7.64 -8.56 -17.77
C PRO A 74 9.10 -8.83 -17.47
N ALA A 75 9.47 -10.08 -17.45
CA ALA A 75 10.86 -10.55 -17.39
C ALA A 75 11.72 -10.04 -18.57
N LEU A 76 11.19 -9.12 -19.34
CA LEU A 76 11.79 -8.35 -20.43
C LEU A 76 12.70 -7.21 -19.96
N ALA A 77 12.68 -6.84 -18.71
CA ALA A 77 13.82 -6.12 -18.17
C ALA A 77 14.98 -7.12 -18.11
N THR A 78 15.93 -6.97 -18.98
CA THR A 78 17.16 -7.76 -19.16
C THR A 78 18.07 -7.82 -17.92
N ASN A 79 17.61 -7.34 -16.81
CA ASN A 79 18.14 -7.51 -15.49
C ASN A 79 17.08 -8.22 -14.64
N LEU A 80 17.15 -9.54 -14.62
CA LEU A 80 16.73 -10.35 -13.50
C LEU A 80 17.60 -9.98 -12.29
N GLN A 81 17.51 -8.77 -11.84
CA GLN A 81 17.79 -8.48 -10.46
C GLN A 81 16.59 -9.00 -9.70
N VAL A 82 16.70 -10.23 -9.27
CA VAL A 82 15.96 -10.73 -8.14
C VAL A 82 16.37 -9.82 -6.99
N ASP A 83 15.58 -8.80 -6.81
CA ASP A 83 15.77 -7.87 -5.72
C ASP A 83 15.23 -8.54 -4.48
N ASP A 84 16.15 -9.09 -3.75
CA ASP A 84 15.92 -10.02 -2.68
C ASP A 84 15.09 -9.46 -1.53
N THR A 85 15.03 -8.15 -1.32
CA THR A 85 14.36 -7.59 -0.15
C THR A 85 13.97 -6.12 -0.27
N GLY A 86 14.31 -5.46 -1.33
CA GLY A 86 14.11 -4.00 -1.45
C GLY A 86 13.04 -3.58 -2.42
N ASN A 87 12.82 -4.32 -3.49
CA ASN A 87 11.83 -3.96 -4.50
C ASN A 87 10.57 -4.81 -4.38
N THR A 88 9.62 -4.28 -3.70
CA THR A 88 8.31 -4.89 -3.49
C THR A 88 7.37 -4.70 -4.68
N PHE A 89 7.86 -4.18 -5.81
CA PHE A 89 7.07 -3.97 -7.01
C PHE A 89 6.74 -5.31 -7.68
N ALA A 90 5.47 -5.70 -7.66
CA ALA A 90 5.02 -6.97 -8.23
C ALA A 90 4.64 -6.87 -9.71
N GLY A 91 4.09 -5.74 -10.13
CA GLY A 91 3.60 -5.60 -11.49
C GLY A 91 2.57 -4.48 -11.62
N VAL A 92 1.77 -4.56 -12.67
CA VAL A 92 0.73 -3.57 -12.97
C VAL A 92 -0.62 -4.27 -13.07
N LEU A 93 -1.60 -3.77 -12.33
CA LEU A 93 -2.98 -4.23 -12.38
C LEU A 93 -3.72 -3.47 -13.49
N ASN A 94 -4.35 -4.20 -14.42
CA ASN A 94 -5.11 -3.65 -15.55
C ASN A 94 -4.32 -2.61 -16.39
N GLY A 95 -2.99 -2.73 -16.46
CA GLY A 95 -2.15 -1.80 -17.23
C GLY A 95 -2.08 -0.37 -16.67
N ARG A 96 -2.60 -0.11 -15.47
CA ARG A 96 -2.68 1.25 -14.91
C ARG A 96 -2.16 1.37 -13.49
N THR A 97 -2.54 0.48 -12.59
CA THR A 97 -2.24 0.57 -11.17
C THR A 97 -0.99 -0.22 -10.83
N LYS A 98 0.02 0.43 -10.31
CA LYS A 98 1.26 -0.22 -9.86
C LYS A 98 0.99 -0.97 -8.57
N VAL A 99 1.37 -2.23 -8.50
CA VAL A 99 1.18 -3.09 -7.33
C VAL A 99 2.50 -3.27 -6.61
N TYR A 100 2.48 -2.99 -5.31
CA TYR A 100 3.60 -3.19 -4.40
C TYR A 100 3.20 -4.19 -3.32
N ILE A 101 4.08 -5.14 -3.03
CA ILE A 101 3.87 -6.16 -2.01
C ILE A 101 4.54 -5.70 -0.72
N ASP A 102 3.82 -5.81 0.39
CA ASP A 102 4.37 -5.68 1.73
C ASP A 102 4.68 -7.08 2.29
N PRO A 103 5.96 -7.49 2.34
CA PRO A 103 6.34 -8.81 2.84
C PRO A 103 6.23 -8.94 4.36
N TYR A 104 6.10 -7.83 5.08
CA TYR A 104 6.02 -7.81 6.54
C TYR A 104 4.59 -7.72 7.06
N ALA A 105 3.59 -7.72 6.17
CA ALA A 105 2.19 -7.67 6.54
C ALA A 105 1.78 -8.93 7.32
N LEU A 106 1.25 -8.72 8.53
CA LEU A 106 0.69 -9.79 9.36
C LEU A 106 -0.79 -10.05 9.07
N THR A 107 -1.46 -9.12 8.44
CA THR A 107 -2.89 -9.18 8.08
C THR A 107 -3.04 -8.93 6.58
N ASP A 108 -4.10 -9.50 6.01
CA ASP A 108 -4.40 -9.27 4.60
C ASP A 108 -5.14 -7.94 4.47
N TYR A 109 -4.46 -6.97 3.89
CA TYR A 109 -4.98 -5.63 3.66
C TYR A 109 -4.64 -5.13 2.26
N VAL A 110 -5.42 -4.17 1.81
CA VAL A 110 -5.21 -3.44 0.56
C VAL A 110 -5.23 -1.96 0.85
N THR A 111 -4.20 -1.27 0.42
CA THR A 111 -4.15 0.20 0.44
C THR A 111 -4.04 0.70 -1.00
N VAL A 112 -5.03 1.44 -1.42
CA VAL A 112 -5.05 2.13 -2.70
C VAL A 112 -4.64 3.58 -2.49
N GLY A 113 -3.77 4.10 -3.34
CA GLY A 113 -3.29 5.46 -3.22
C GLY A 113 -3.17 6.17 -4.56
N TYR A 114 -3.13 7.49 -4.48
CA TYR A 114 -2.88 8.37 -5.61
C TYR A 114 -1.64 9.22 -5.37
N ARG A 115 -0.82 9.31 -6.40
CA ARG A 115 0.31 10.23 -6.49
C ARG A 115 0.31 10.90 -7.84
N GLY A 116 0.26 12.23 -7.85
CA GLY A 116 0.35 13.01 -9.07
C GLY A 116 1.78 13.11 -9.64
N THR A 117 1.88 13.72 -10.80
CA THR A 117 3.17 14.04 -11.46
C THR A 117 3.94 15.15 -10.74
N ASN A 118 3.23 16.07 -10.10
CA ASN A 118 3.87 17.13 -9.34
C ASN A 118 4.34 16.57 -7.97
N PRO A 119 5.56 16.85 -7.51
CA PRO A 119 6.05 16.43 -6.20
C PRO A 119 5.15 16.84 -5.03
N TYR A 120 4.43 17.95 -5.15
CA TYR A 120 3.50 18.44 -4.12
C TYR A 120 2.11 17.80 -4.18
N ASP A 121 1.80 17.05 -5.25
CA ASP A 121 0.53 16.35 -5.42
C ASP A 121 0.64 14.92 -4.87
N ALA A 122 0.83 14.84 -3.58
CA ALA A 122 0.92 13.59 -2.83
C ALA A 122 0.23 13.75 -1.48
N GLY A 123 -0.30 12.65 -0.96
CA GLY A 123 -1.00 12.65 0.34
C GLY A 123 -0.07 12.68 1.54
N MET A 124 1.18 12.25 1.38
CA MET A 124 2.16 12.16 2.45
C MET A 124 3.55 12.51 1.94
N PHE A 125 4.33 13.20 2.77
CA PHE A 125 5.69 13.58 2.49
C PHE A 125 6.63 12.95 3.51
N TYR A 126 7.66 12.30 3.02
CA TYR A 126 8.78 11.81 3.81
C TYR A 126 9.99 12.72 3.56
N CYS A 127 10.47 13.37 4.60
CA CYS A 127 11.54 14.34 4.54
C CYS A 127 12.74 13.84 5.37
N PRO A 128 13.66 13.07 4.78
CA PRO A 128 14.87 12.67 5.49
C PRO A 128 15.80 13.86 5.66
N TYR A 129 16.21 14.14 6.90
CA TYR A 129 17.15 15.20 7.21
C TYR A 129 18.56 14.67 7.38
N VAL A 130 18.71 13.59 8.16
CA VAL A 130 19.99 12.91 8.36
C VAL A 130 19.82 11.46 7.90
N PRO A 131 20.58 10.99 6.93
CA PRO A 131 20.55 9.59 6.52
C PRO A 131 20.98 8.67 7.66
N LEU A 132 20.77 7.38 7.52
CA LEU A 132 21.24 6.40 8.51
C LEU A 132 22.77 6.44 8.60
N THR A 133 23.26 6.88 9.74
CA THR A 133 24.69 6.98 10.02
C THR A 133 25.06 6.09 11.19
N MET A 134 26.20 5.41 11.08
CA MET A 134 26.76 4.61 12.15
C MET A 134 27.77 5.43 12.93
N VAL A 135 27.62 5.44 14.25
CA VAL A 135 28.55 6.07 15.19
C VAL A 135 29.21 5.00 16.04
N ARG A 136 30.52 5.04 16.10
CA ARG A 136 31.32 4.16 16.97
C ARG A 136 31.90 4.99 18.10
N ALA A 137 31.82 4.48 19.29
CA ALA A 137 32.42 5.08 20.49
C ALA A 137 32.98 3.97 21.38
N VAL A 138 33.94 4.31 22.21
CA VAL A 138 34.43 3.42 23.28
C VAL A 138 33.86 3.92 24.58
N ASP A 139 33.34 3.00 25.39
CA ASP A 139 32.80 3.33 26.70
C ASP A 139 33.93 3.68 27.67
N GLU A 140 33.81 4.80 28.33
CA GLU A 140 34.83 5.28 29.25
C GLU A 140 35.00 4.39 30.50
N ALA A 141 33.92 3.74 30.94
CA ALA A 141 33.90 2.95 32.17
C ALA A 141 34.35 1.50 31.96
N THR A 142 34.01 0.92 30.80
CA THR A 142 34.23 -0.52 30.53
C THR A 142 35.22 -0.80 29.41
N PHE A 143 35.68 0.24 28.70
CA PHE A 143 36.51 0.14 27.47
C PHE A 143 35.92 -0.73 26.37
N GLN A 144 34.61 -1.02 26.42
CA GLN A 144 33.95 -1.81 25.42
C GLN A 144 33.54 -0.95 24.20
N PRO A 145 33.64 -1.47 22.97
CA PRO A 145 33.17 -0.76 21.80
C PRO A 145 31.63 -0.67 21.78
N LYS A 146 31.10 0.53 21.62
CA LYS A 146 29.68 0.80 21.43
C LYS A 146 29.42 1.19 19.98
N ILE A 147 28.39 0.62 19.37
CA ILE A 147 27.94 0.98 18.03
C ILE A 147 26.50 1.49 18.14
N ALA A 148 26.25 2.66 17.58
CA ALA A 148 24.92 3.25 17.50
C ALA A 148 24.58 3.62 16.06
N PHE A 149 23.33 3.45 15.70
CA PHE A 149 22.77 3.92 14.42
C PHE A 149 21.89 5.11 14.69
N LYS A 150 22.08 6.18 13.92
CA LYS A 150 21.37 7.44 14.07
C LYS A 150 20.77 7.85 12.74
N THR A 151 19.48 8.20 12.76
CA THR A 151 18.79 8.84 11.64
C THR A 151 17.88 9.95 12.17
N ARG A 152 17.59 10.93 11.32
CA ARG A 152 16.59 11.97 11.58
C ARG A 152 15.75 12.17 10.34
N TYR A 153 14.45 12.07 10.49
CA TYR A 153 13.49 12.29 9.41
C TYR A 153 12.22 12.94 9.95
N GLY A 154 11.51 13.61 9.08
CA GLY A 154 10.17 14.12 9.32
C GLY A 154 9.18 13.42 8.41
N MET A 155 7.97 13.20 8.90
CA MET A 155 6.84 12.76 8.09
C MET A 155 5.69 13.72 8.29
N GLN A 156 5.10 14.16 7.20
CA GLN A 156 3.98 15.10 7.21
C GLN A 156 2.92 14.65 6.20
N GLN A 157 1.67 14.70 6.59
CA GLN A 157 0.60 14.58 5.62
C GLN A 157 0.40 15.90 4.88
N ASN A 158 -0.21 15.85 3.72
CA ASN A 158 -0.52 17.05 2.95
C ASN A 158 -1.45 17.95 3.76
N PRO A 159 -1.07 19.22 4.06
CA PRO A 159 -1.86 20.12 4.88
C PRO A 159 -3.16 20.57 4.22
N PHE A 160 -3.27 20.45 2.90
CA PHE A 160 -4.48 20.79 2.14
C PHE A 160 -5.48 19.65 2.06
N VAL A 161 -5.16 18.52 2.69
CA VAL A 161 -5.96 17.32 2.72
C VAL A 161 -6.62 17.23 4.09
N GLY A 162 -7.90 17.41 4.14
CA GLY A 162 -8.68 17.35 5.37
C GLY A 162 -10.08 17.92 5.18
N THR A 163 -10.98 17.48 6.02
CA THR A 163 -12.28 18.13 6.16
C THR A 163 -12.12 19.49 6.82
N ALA A 164 -13.06 20.38 6.61
CA ALA A 164 -13.04 21.76 7.12
C ALA A 164 -12.84 21.91 8.64
N THR A 165 -12.81 20.82 9.39
CA THR A 165 -12.71 20.77 10.86
C THR A 165 -11.33 20.47 11.41
N GLY A 166 -10.32 20.18 10.58
CA GLY A 166 -8.98 20.01 11.15
C GLY A 166 -7.98 19.30 10.26
N VAL A 167 -6.88 19.98 10.07
CA VAL A 167 -5.65 19.38 9.57
C VAL A 167 -5.15 18.38 10.62
N GLY A 168 -5.02 17.13 10.25
CA GLY A 168 -4.42 16.11 11.10
C GLY A 168 -5.38 15.16 11.81
N THR A 169 -6.66 15.15 11.46
CA THR A 169 -7.59 14.12 11.92
C THR A 169 -7.18 12.75 11.38
N VAL A 170 -7.21 11.74 12.22
CA VAL A 170 -6.89 10.35 11.84
C VAL A 170 -7.90 9.87 10.80
N ASN A 171 -7.44 9.09 9.83
CA ASN A 171 -8.26 8.48 8.76
C ASN A 171 -9.02 9.48 7.87
N THR A 172 -8.48 10.66 7.65
CA THR A 172 -9.12 11.69 6.81
C THR A 172 -8.35 12.03 5.54
N ASN A 173 -7.27 11.32 5.23
CA ASN A 173 -6.47 11.61 4.04
C ASN A 173 -7.13 11.01 2.78
N PRO A 174 -7.78 11.81 1.91
CA PRO A 174 -8.46 11.32 0.72
C PRO A 174 -7.55 10.79 -0.38
N TYR A 175 -6.23 10.93 -0.24
CA TYR A 175 -5.27 10.36 -1.20
C TYR A 175 -5.06 8.86 -1.02
N PHE A 176 -5.49 8.30 0.12
CA PHE A 176 -5.31 6.89 0.45
C PHE A 176 -6.62 6.28 0.94
N ARG A 177 -6.89 5.07 0.49
CA ARG A 177 -7.99 4.23 0.94
C ARG A 177 -7.45 2.88 1.38
N ASN A 178 -7.86 2.43 2.54
CA ASN A 178 -7.43 1.16 3.13
C ASN A 178 -8.61 0.30 3.51
N PHE A 179 -8.54 -0.98 3.22
CA PHE A 179 -9.48 -1.99 3.70
C PHE A 179 -8.78 -3.33 3.93
N SER A 180 -9.31 -4.11 4.85
CA SER A 180 -8.86 -5.47 5.12
C SER A 180 -9.62 -6.47 4.27
N VAL A 181 -9.00 -7.59 3.94
CA VAL A 181 -9.62 -8.70 3.21
C VAL A 181 -9.73 -9.88 4.13
N ALA A 182 -10.95 -10.40 4.31
CA ALA A 182 -11.22 -11.57 5.12
C ALA A 182 -11.47 -12.80 4.23
N ASN A 183 -11.24 -13.97 4.82
CA ASN A 183 -11.57 -15.26 4.21
C ASN A 183 -10.89 -15.53 2.85
N ILE A 184 -9.67 -15.04 2.67
CA ILE A 184 -8.90 -15.26 1.44
C ILE A 184 -8.55 -16.75 1.24
N ASN A 185 -8.43 -17.53 2.34
CA ASN A 185 -8.06 -18.92 2.33
C ASN A 185 -9.27 -19.88 2.30
N VAL A 186 -10.48 -19.37 2.21
CA VAL A 186 -11.67 -20.22 2.05
C VAL A 186 -11.73 -20.69 0.61
N ALA A 187 -10.93 -21.69 0.31
CA ALA A 187 -11.23 -22.62 -0.76
C ALA A 187 -12.51 -23.35 -0.32
N GLY A 188 -13.60 -23.09 -1.01
CA GLY A 188 -14.95 -23.50 -0.71
C GLY A 188 -15.16 -24.97 -0.52
#